data_8d5564e7345fdda2e1ee03c8d776f0df
#
_entry.id   8d5564e7345fdda2e1ee03c8d776f0df
#
_cell.length_a   1.000
_cell.length_b   1.000
_cell.length_c   1.000
_cell.angle_alpha   90.00
_cell.angle_beta   90.00
_cell.angle_gamma   90.00
#
_symmetry.space_group_name_H-M   'P 1'
#
loop_
_entity.id
_entity.type
_entity.pdbx_description
1 polymer ?
#
loop_
_entity_poly.entity_id
_entity_poly.type
_entity_poly.pdbx_seq_one_letter_code
_entity_poly.pdbx_strand_id
1 'polypeptide(L)'
;MKIALDALGGDFGAKPNILGALKAIKKDSKLEVILVGNESVLRQELHALGYDKLPARLSIVHAPNTIDMGAEPAKECRNKKDASIVVCAELVRRQMADAFVSAGHSGAAMVAALFGMGRIKGVQRPAIATPMPTYKGVSLLLDGGANADCKPIHLLQFAVMGSTYMQKVFDIPAPSVGVLSIGEEETKGNMLVKHTVPHMREIGVNFRGTVEGRDVNTGDTDVIVCDGFVGNIVLKLAEGLAKTMIQMIKREVKKRPLALLGAILSMGAFKAVRNHTNPDCYGGAPLVGVNGVAIIAHGKSNETAIFNAIKTAARLVEKDFVGDVAAKMAALKPTFDAIEQEIHGEN
;
A
#
# COMPACT_ATOMS: atom_id res chain seq x y z
N MET A 1 -6.74 -18.87 7.07
CA MET A 1 -6.73 -17.53 6.49
C MET A 1 -6.59 -17.63 4.98
N LYS A 2 -7.51 -17.03 4.22
CA LYS A 2 -7.58 -17.16 2.76
C LYS A 2 -7.30 -15.81 2.10
N ILE A 3 -6.32 -15.76 1.21
CA ILE A 3 -5.97 -14.53 0.46
C ILE A 3 -6.30 -14.74 -1.02
N ALA A 4 -7.16 -13.91 -1.58
CA ALA A 4 -7.42 -13.86 -3.01
C ALA A 4 -6.27 -13.08 -3.70
N LEU A 5 -5.63 -13.69 -4.68
CA LEU A 5 -4.55 -13.10 -5.45
C LEU A 5 -5.00 -12.91 -6.90
N ASP A 6 -5.00 -11.67 -7.36
CA ASP A 6 -5.15 -11.34 -8.79
C ASP A 6 -3.94 -11.90 -9.55
N ALA A 7 -4.09 -13.15 -10.00
CA ALA A 7 -2.96 -13.94 -10.49
C ALA A 7 -2.47 -13.53 -11.89
N LEU A 8 -3.26 -12.76 -12.62
CA LEU A 8 -2.90 -12.24 -13.95
C LEU A 8 -2.55 -10.74 -13.94
N GLY A 9 -2.65 -10.08 -12.78
CA GLY A 9 -2.27 -8.68 -12.62
C GLY A 9 -0.76 -8.49 -12.70
N GLY A 10 -0.34 -7.35 -13.28
CA GLY A 10 1.06 -6.95 -13.38
C GLY A 10 1.70 -7.19 -14.75
N ASP A 11 2.91 -6.57 -14.93
CA ASP A 11 3.60 -6.50 -16.22
C ASP A 11 4.24 -7.84 -16.64
N PHE A 12 4.42 -8.77 -15.68
CA PHE A 12 5.14 -10.05 -15.89
C PHE A 12 4.20 -11.26 -15.94
N GLY A 13 2.88 -11.04 -15.99
CA GLY A 13 1.88 -12.11 -16.06
C GLY A 13 1.79 -12.98 -14.81
N ALA A 14 1.34 -14.24 -14.97
CA ALA A 14 1.00 -15.12 -13.86
C ALA A 14 2.20 -15.63 -13.05
N LYS A 15 3.35 -15.83 -13.69
CA LYS A 15 4.49 -16.53 -13.08
C LYS A 15 4.96 -15.96 -11.75
N PRO A 16 5.28 -14.64 -11.61
CA PRO A 16 5.71 -14.10 -10.31
C PRO A 16 4.60 -14.16 -9.25
N ASN A 17 3.34 -14.03 -9.64
CA ASN A 17 2.20 -14.15 -8.75
C ASN A 17 2.08 -15.58 -8.18
N ILE A 18 2.17 -16.60 -9.03
CA ILE A 18 2.13 -18.00 -8.63
C ILE A 18 3.33 -18.34 -7.73
N LEU A 19 4.54 -17.94 -8.10
CA LEU A 19 5.74 -18.20 -7.29
C LEU A 19 5.67 -17.52 -5.91
N GLY A 20 5.17 -16.28 -5.84
CA GLY A 20 4.91 -15.58 -4.58
C GLY A 20 3.89 -16.30 -3.70
N ALA A 21 2.80 -16.77 -4.29
CA ALA A 21 1.76 -17.56 -3.61
C ALA A 21 2.31 -18.88 -3.07
N LEU A 22 3.04 -19.64 -3.88
CA LEU A 22 3.68 -20.91 -3.49
C LEU A 22 4.66 -20.71 -2.33
N LYS A 23 5.45 -19.63 -2.38
CA LYS A 23 6.37 -19.28 -1.29
C LYS A 23 5.61 -18.92 -0.01
N ALA A 24 4.47 -18.21 -0.11
CA ALA A 24 3.66 -17.82 1.02
C ALA A 24 3.05 -19.04 1.74
N ILE A 25 2.38 -19.94 1.03
CA ILE A 25 1.79 -21.16 1.61
C ILE A 25 2.85 -22.13 2.15
N LYS A 26 4.07 -22.12 1.61
CA LYS A 26 5.18 -22.93 2.13
C LYS A 26 5.71 -22.39 3.46
N LYS A 27 5.73 -21.06 3.63
CA LYS A 27 6.27 -20.38 4.81
C LYS A 27 5.30 -20.32 5.98
N ASP A 28 4.00 -20.26 5.68
CA ASP A 28 2.94 -20.19 6.68
C ASP A 28 1.92 -21.31 6.45
N SER A 29 1.82 -22.23 7.42
CA SER A 29 0.91 -23.37 7.35
C SER A 29 -0.56 -23.03 7.53
N LYS A 30 -0.88 -21.85 8.06
CA LYS A 30 -2.25 -21.36 8.28
C LYS A 30 -2.81 -20.62 7.06
N LEU A 31 -1.95 -20.33 6.07
CA LEU A 31 -2.29 -19.53 4.91
C LEU A 31 -2.80 -20.40 3.76
N GLU A 32 -3.91 -20.01 3.17
CA GLU A 32 -4.44 -20.49 1.91
C GLU A 32 -4.44 -19.36 0.89
N VAL A 33 -4.16 -19.65 -0.37
CA VAL A 33 -4.20 -18.66 -1.46
C VAL A 33 -5.16 -19.12 -2.55
N ILE A 34 -6.01 -18.20 -2.97
CA ILE A 34 -6.93 -18.37 -4.11
C ILE A 34 -6.32 -17.60 -5.28
N LEU A 35 -5.83 -18.29 -6.30
CA LEU A 35 -5.40 -17.69 -7.55
C LEU A 35 -6.65 -17.32 -8.37
N VAL A 36 -6.83 -16.05 -8.65
CA VAL A 36 -7.97 -15.56 -9.43
C VAL A 36 -7.48 -15.14 -10.82
N GLY A 37 -8.04 -15.75 -11.86
CA GLY A 37 -7.65 -15.49 -13.24
C GLY A 37 -8.14 -16.56 -14.21
N ASN A 38 -7.72 -16.49 -15.47
CA ASN A 38 -8.08 -17.49 -16.46
C ASN A 38 -7.49 -18.86 -16.08
N GLU A 39 -8.36 -19.81 -15.74
CA GLU A 39 -7.96 -21.12 -15.20
C GLU A 39 -7.02 -21.89 -16.13
N SER A 40 -7.25 -21.88 -17.44
CA SER A 40 -6.39 -22.59 -18.38
C SER A 40 -4.97 -22.01 -18.39
N VAL A 41 -4.84 -20.69 -18.35
CA VAL A 41 -3.54 -20.00 -18.26
C VAL A 41 -2.84 -20.34 -16.95
N LEU A 42 -3.56 -20.28 -15.82
CA LEU A 42 -2.99 -20.59 -14.50
C LEU A 42 -2.54 -22.05 -14.38
N ARG A 43 -3.32 -23.00 -14.92
CA ARG A 43 -2.93 -24.42 -14.95
C ARG A 43 -1.73 -24.67 -15.85
N GLN A 44 -1.64 -24.03 -17.00
CA GLN A 44 -0.49 -24.12 -17.89
C GLN A 44 0.79 -23.60 -17.21
N GLU A 45 0.73 -22.47 -16.54
CA GLU A 45 1.88 -21.91 -15.80
C GLU A 45 2.28 -22.81 -14.62
N LEU A 46 1.32 -23.34 -13.86
CA LEU A 46 1.60 -24.29 -12.79
C LEU A 46 2.28 -25.56 -13.30
N HIS A 47 1.80 -26.13 -14.42
CA HIS A 47 2.43 -27.28 -15.06
C HIS A 47 3.87 -26.96 -15.51
N ALA A 48 4.09 -25.79 -16.11
CA ALA A 48 5.44 -25.33 -16.49
C ALA A 48 6.38 -25.16 -15.28
N LEU A 49 5.84 -24.95 -14.08
CA LEU A 49 6.56 -24.91 -12.81
C LEU A 49 6.69 -26.28 -12.13
N GLY A 50 6.23 -27.36 -12.77
CA GLY A 50 6.32 -28.73 -12.28
C GLY A 50 5.18 -29.17 -11.36
N TYR A 51 4.04 -28.47 -11.36
CA TYR A 51 2.86 -28.80 -10.57
C TYR A 51 1.73 -29.34 -11.45
N ASP A 52 1.67 -30.66 -11.63
CA ASP A 52 0.56 -31.33 -12.34
C ASP A 52 -0.75 -31.33 -11.53
N LYS A 53 -0.63 -31.28 -10.20
CA LYS A 53 -1.75 -31.15 -9.28
C LYS A 53 -1.58 -29.88 -8.46
N LEU A 54 -2.72 -29.25 -8.14
CA LEU A 54 -2.69 -28.07 -7.26
C LEU A 54 -2.08 -28.45 -5.91
N PRO A 55 -1.10 -27.69 -5.42
CA PRO A 55 -0.61 -27.84 -4.07
C PRO A 55 -1.72 -27.70 -3.03
N ALA A 56 -1.59 -28.41 -1.92
CA ALA A 56 -2.48 -28.18 -0.78
C ALA A 56 -2.49 -26.69 -0.39
N ARG A 57 -3.66 -26.15 -0.07
CA ARG A 57 -3.87 -24.74 0.30
C ARG A 57 -3.72 -23.73 -0.86
N LEU A 58 -3.65 -24.21 -2.09
CA LEU A 58 -3.76 -23.39 -3.30
C LEU A 58 -5.03 -23.79 -4.04
N SER A 59 -5.86 -22.84 -4.39
CA SER A 59 -7.06 -23.05 -5.19
C SER A 59 -7.13 -22.05 -6.34
N ILE A 60 -7.95 -22.31 -7.34
CA ILE A 60 -8.17 -21.44 -8.49
C ILE A 60 -9.64 -21.04 -8.53
N VAL A 61 -9.89 -19.75 -8.72
CA VAL A 61 -11.19 -19.21 -9.10
C VAL A 61 -11.07 -18.63 -10.50
N HIS A 62 -11.88 -19.14 -11.42
CA HIS A 62 -11.86 -18.71 -12.82
C HIS A 62 -12.36 -17.27 -12.97
N ALA A 63 -11.55 -16.44 -13.63
CA ALA A 63 -11.88 -15.09 -14.05
C ALA A 63 -11.30 -14.88 -15.46
N PRO A 64 -12.13 -14.84 -16.51
CA PRO A 64 -11.65 -14.87 -17.90
C PRO A 64 -10.98 -13.56 -18.33
N ASN A 65 -11.34 -12.45 -17.68
CA ASN A 65 -10.92 -11.11 -18.08
C ASN A 65 -9.93 -10.48 -17.08
N THR A 66 -9.16 -9.50 -17.57
CA THR A 66 -8.29 -8.61 -16.81
C THR A 66 -8.60 -7.15 -17.16
N ILE A 67 -8.11 -6.21 -16.36
CA ILE A 67 -8.19 -4.78 -16.65
C ILE A 67 -6.81 -4.30 -17.09
N ASP A 68 -6.75 -3.71 -18.29
CA ASP A 68 -5.52 -3.21 -18.87
C ASP A 68 -4.99 -2.00 -18.11
N MET A 69 -3.65 -1.86 -18.03
CA MET A 69 -2.97 -0.80 -17.31
C MET A 69 -3.27 0.62 -17.86
N GLY A 70 -3.65 0.75 -19.12
CA GLY A 70 -3.99 2.03 -19.75
C GLY A 70 -5.50 2.35 -19.76
N ALA A 71 -6.33 1.48 -19.20
CA ALA A 71 -7.78 1.63 -19.24
C ALA A 71 -8.33 2.60 -18.19
N GLU A 72 -9.55 3.11 -18.40
CA GLU A 72 -10.28 3.89 -17.41
C GLU A 72 -10.84 2.98 -16.30
N PRO A 73 -10.32 3.05 -15.05
CA PRO A 73 -10.58 2.04 -14.02
C PRO A 73 -12.06 1.88 -13.67
N ALA A 74 -12.77 2.99 -13.48
CA ALA A 74 -14.16 2.97 -13.03
C ALA A 74 -15.09 2.36 -14.08
N LYS A 75 -14.86 2.69 -15.35
CA LYS A 75 -15.63 2.17 -16.48
C LYS A 75 -15.37 0.68 -16.70
N GLU A 76 -14.11 0.28 -16.69
CA GLU A 76 -13.71 -1.11 -16.90
C GLU A 76 -14.19 -2.03 -15.76
N CYS A 77 -14.00 -1.65 -14.49
CA CYS A 77 -14.51 -2.43 -13.37
C CYS A 77 -16.04 -2.56 -13.36
N ARG A 78 -16.76 -1.57 -13.90
CA ARG A 78 -18.21 -1.62 -14.02
C ARG A 78 -18.65 -2.55 -15.15
N ASN A 79 -17.92 -2.57 -16.25
CA ASN A 79 -18.26 -3.34 -17.44
C ASN A 79 -17.78 -4.80 -17.38
N LYS A 80 -16.60 -5.04 -16.79
CA LYS A 80 -15.97 -6.37 -16.67
C LYS A 80 -16.10 -6.92 -15.25
N LYS A 81 -17.29 -7.36 -14.88
CA LYS A 81 -17.57 -7.93 -13.56
C LYS A 81 -16.80 -9.23 -13.29
N ASP A 82 -16.38 -9.89 -14.33
CA ASP A 82 -15.60 -11.12 -14.35
C ASP A 82 -14.08 -10.90 -14.51
N ALA A 83 -13.62 -9.65 -14.42
CA ALA A 83 -12.20 -9.35 -14.36
C ALA A 83 -11.60 -9.83 -13.03
N SER A 84 -10.38 -10.41 -13.08
CA SER A 84 -9.72 -11.05 -11.94
C SER A 84 -9.68 -10.17 -10.68
N ILE A 85 -9.36 -8.89 -10.82
CA ILE A 85 -9.31 -7.95 -9.71
C ILE A 85 -10.69 -7.66 -9.11
N VAL A 86 -11.75 -7.63 -9.93
CA VAL A 86 -13.15 -7.43 -9.47
C VAL A 86 -13.62 -8.67 -8.72
N VAL A 87 -13.31 -9.86 -9.27
CA VAL A 87 -13.62 -11.14 -8.62
C VAL A 87 -12.88 -11.26 -7.28
N CYS A 88 -11.62 -10.83 -7.17
CA CYS A 88 -10.89 -10.79 -5.90
C CYS A 88 -11.62 -9.98 -4.82
N ALA A 89 -12.05 -8.76 -5.15
CA ALA A 89 -12.80 -7.91 -4.22
C ALA A 89 -14.16 -8.52 -3.83
N GLU A 90 -14.82 -9.18 -4.78
CA GLU A 90 -16.09 -9.88 -4.54
C GLU A 90 -15.91 -11.08 -3.60
N LEU A 91 -14.83 -11.84 -3.72
CA LEU A 91 -14.51 -12.94 -2.81
C LEU A 91 -14.35 -12.44 -1.37
N VAL A 92 -13.70 -11.30 -1.17
CA VAL A 92 -13.58 -10.67 0.15
C VAL A 92 -14.96 -10.22 0.66
N ARG A 93 -15.75 -9.55 -0.16
CA ARG A 93 -17.11 -9.12 0.21
C ARG A 93 -18.00 -10.30 0.66
N ARG A 94 -17.88 -11.44 -0.02
CA ARG A 94 -18.64 -12.67 0.31
C ARG A 94 -18.03 -13.47 1.46
N GLN A 95 -16.97 -12.99 2.09
CA GLN A 95 -16.26 -13.72 3.14
C GLN A 95 -15.70 -15.09 2.69
N MET A 96 -15.47 -15.26 1.39
CA MET A 96 -14.80 -16.42 0.81
C MET A 96 -13.29 -16.29 0.84
N ALA A 97 -12.80 -15.03 0.97
CA ALA A 97 -11.42 -14.68 1.25
C ALA A 97 -11.38 -13.60 2.34
N ASP A 98 -10.30 -13.57 3.12
CA ASP A 98 -10.10 -12.60 4.20
C ASP A 98 -9.47 -11.29 3.70
N ALA A 99 -8.73 -11.37 2.59
CA ALA A 99 -8.08 -10.22 1.96
C ALA A 99 -7.87 -10.47 0.46
N PHE A 100 -7.58 -9.42 -0.29
CA PHE A 100 -7.06 -9.60 -1.64
C PHE A 100 -5.74 -8.84 -1.89
N VAL A 101 -4.96 -9.34 -2.85
CA VAL A 101 -3.70 -8.76 -3.33
C VAL A 101 -3.77 -8.64 -4.85
N SER A 102 -3.37 -7.49 -5.40
CA SER A 102 -3.24 -7.31 -6.85
C SER A 102 -2.00 -6.50 -7.19
N ALA A 103 -1.25 -6.95 -8.19
CA ALA A 103 -0.18 -6.21 -8.85
C ALA A 103 -0.65 -5.56 -10.17
N GLY A 104 -1.95 -5.58 -10.43
CA GLY A 104 -2.56 -4.98 -11.61
C GLY A 104 -2.67 -3.46 -11.54
N HIS A 105 -3.62 -2.91 -12.27
CA HIS A 105 -3.87 -1.48 -12.34
C HIS A 105 -4.31 -0.92 -10.98
N SER A 106 -3.50 -0.05 -10.34
CA SER A 106 -3.75 0.47 -8.98
C SER A 106 -5.11 1.16 -8.86
N GLY A 107 -5.50 1.96 -9.85
CA GLY A 107 -6.84 2.57 -9.89
C GLY A 107 -7.97 1.56 -9.98
N ALA A 108 -7.78 0.45 -10.70
CA ALA A 108 -8.77 -0.62 -10.77
C ALA A 108 -8.86 -1.39 -9.44
N ALA A 109 -7.73 -1.60 -8.75
CA ALA A 109 -7.71 -2.19 -7.41
C ALA A 109 -8.50 -1.35 -6.40
N MET A 110 -8.29 -0.02 -6.43
CA MET A 110 -9.04 0.92 -5.58
C MET A 110 -10.54 0.89 -5.91
N VAL A 111 -10.90 0.96 -7.19
CA VAL A 111 -12.32 0.93 -7.63
C VAL A 111 -12.98 -0.40 -7.29
N ALA A 112 -12.30 -1.53 -7.53
CA ALA A 112 -12.81 -2.86 -7.20
C ALA A 112 -13.04 -3.01 -5.69
N ALA A 113 -12.08 -2.54 -4.86
CA ALA A 113 -12.22 -2.52 -3.41
C ALA A 113 -13.42 -1.67 -2.95
N LEU A 114 -13.55 -0.45 -3.49
CA LEU A 114 -14.65 0.46 -3.14
C LEU A 114 -16.02 -0.09 -3.53
N PHE A 115 -16.17 -0.62 -4.73
CA PHE A 115 -17.45 -1.15 -5.21
C PHE A 115 -17.76 -2.55 -4.69
N GLY A 116 -16.72 -3.37 -4.45
CA GLY A 116 -16.86 -4.71 -3.91
C GLY A 116 -17.08 -4.69 -2.40
N MET A 117 -16.14 -4.14 -1.64
CA MET A 117 -16.15 -4.19 -0.17
C MET A 117 -16.82 -2.97 0.50
N GLY A 118 -16.88 -1.84 -0.20
CA GLY A 118 -17.33 -0.58 0.39
C GLY A 118 -16.29 0.07 1.29
N ARG A 119 -16.69 1.19 1.92
CA ARG A 119 -15.87 1.91 2.90
C ARG A 119 -16.22 1.48 4.32
N ILE A 120 -15.26 1.54 5.22
CA ILE A 120 -15.52 1.47 6.66
C ILE A 120 -16.50 2.59 7.03
N LYS A 121 -17.49 2.27 7.87
CA LYS A 121 -18.49 3.25 8.31
C LYS A 121 -17.80 4.42 9.02
N GLY A 122 -18.08 5.63 8.58
CA GLY A 122 -17.47 6.88 9.09
C GLY A 122 -16.24 7.33 8.29
N VAL A 123 -15.62 6.49 7.49
CA VAL A 123 -14.52 6.88 6.58
C VAL A 123 -15.08 7.57 5.34
N GLN A 124 -14.65 8.81 5.08
CA GLN A 124 -15.09 9.56 3.91
C GLN A 124 -14.32 9.18 2.64
N ARG A 125 -13.02 8.93 2.74
CA ARG A 125 -12.15 8.54 1.64
C ARG A 125 -11.18 7.44 2.06
N PRO A 126 -11.03 6.35 1.30
CA PRO A 126 -9.92 5.44 1.48
C PRO A 126 -8.64 6.10 0.98
N ALA A 127 -7.49 5.64 1.48
CA ALA A 127 -6.17 6.14 1.10
C ALA A 127 -5.20 5.00 0.81
N ILE A 128 -4.24 5.24 -0.08
CA ILE A 128 -3.12 4.32 -0.32
C ILE A 128 -2.05 4.61 0.72
N ALA A 129 -1.84 3.67 1.64
CA ALA A 129 -0.81 3.76 2.67
C ALA A 129 0.51 3.20 2.11
N THR A 130 1.49 4.06 1.86
CA THR A 130 2.74 3.65 1.21
C THR A 130 3.89 3.67 2.20
N PRO A 131 4.48 2.49 2.53
CA PRO A 131 5.70 2.43 3.32
C PRO A 131 6.88 3.06 2.55
N MET A 132 7.52 4.04 3.18
CA MET A 132 8.70 4.74 2.66
C MET A 132 9.94 4.31 3.43
N PRO A 133 10.99 3.83 2.75
CA PRO A 133 12.26 3.57 3.41
C PRO A 133 12.88 4.87 3.92
N THR A 134 13.33 4.85 5.17
CA THR A 134 13.97 5.98 5.81
C THR A 134 15.32 5.59 6.41
N TYR A 135 16.11 6.57 6.80
CA TYR A 135 17.40 6.30 7.45
C TYR A 135 17.24 5.47 8.75
N LYS A 136 16.16 5.70 9.53
CA LYS A 136 15.92 5.02 10.81
C LYS A 136 15.03 3.76 10.70
N GLY A 137 14.51 3.45 9.52
CA GLY A 137 13.58 2.33 9.31
C GLY A 137 12.56 2.59 8.23
N VAL A 138 11.29 2.73 8.60
CA VAL A 138 10.18 2.95 7.69
C VAL A 138 9.27 4.04 8.23
N SER A 139 8.89 4.99 7.39
CA SER A 139 7.75 5.88 7.61
C SER A 139 6.59 5.50 6.69
N LEU A 140 5.37 5.86 7.05
CA LEU A 140 4.18 5.62 6.25
C LEU A 140 3.69 6.92 5.65
N LEU A 141 3.65 7.02 4.32
CA LEU A 141 3.08 8.15 3.61
C LEU A 141 1.60 7.86 3.28
N LEU A 142 0.71 8.73 3.69
CA LEU A 142 -0.73 8.74 3.41
C LEU A 142 -1.20 10.14 2.99
N ASP A 143 -1.81 10.32 1.84
CA ASP A 143 -2.22 9.39 0.82
C ASP A 143 -1.17 9.26 -0.29
N GLY A 144 -0.86 8.03 -0.72
CA GLY A 144 0.11 7.75 -1.79
C GLY A 144 -0.43 7.96 -3.21
N GLY A 145 -1.65 8.47 -3.38
CA GLY A 145 -2.20 8.78 -4.71
C GLY A 145 -3.62 8.28 -5.01
N ALA A 146 -4.43 7.98 -4.00
CA ALA A 146 -5.83 7.62 -4.20
C ALA A 146 -6.74 8.85 -4.42
N ASN A 147 -6.42 9.97 -3.76
CA ASN A 147 -7.28 11.17 -3.75
C ASN A 147 -6.46 12.40 -4.11
N ALA A 148 -6.59 12.90 -5.34
CA ALA A 148 -5.85 14.08 -5.78
C ALA A 148 -6.23 15.33 -4.97
N ASP A 149 -7.52 15.49 -4.68
CA ASP A 149 -8.05 16.59 -3.88
C ASP A 149 -8.62 16.07 -2.56
N CYS A 150 -8.17 16.64 -1.46
CA CYS A 150 -8.61 16.30 -0.11
C CYS A 150 -9.25 17.49 0.61
N LYS A 151 -10.11 17.17 1.59
CA LYS A 151 -10.59 18.09 2.61
C LYS A 151 -9.78 17.87 3.89
N PRO A 152 -9.75 18.84 4.83
CA PRO A 152 -9.07 18.68 6.12
C PRO A 152 -9.48 17.39 6.86
N ILE A 153 -10.76 17.08 6.87
CA ILE A 153 -11.30 15.86 7.51
C ILE A 153 -10.70 14.58 6.93
N HIS A 154 -10.36 14.55 5.63
CA HIS A 154 -9.73 13.39 5.02
C HIS A 154 -8.33 13.15 5.60
N LEU A 155 -7.51 14.22 5.76
CA LEU A 155 -6.17 14.13 6.34
C LEU A 155 -6.23 13.69 7.81
N LEU A 156 -7.20 14.19 8.57
CA LEU A 156 -7.44 13.76 9.95
C LEU A 156 -7.76 12.25 10.01
N GLN A 157 -8.64 11.76 9.14
CA GLN A 157 -8.94 10.34 9.05
C GLN A 157 -7.73 9.51 8.59
N PHE A 158 -6.92 10.04 7.65
CA PHE A 158 -5.67 9.39 7.23
C PHE A 158 -4.68 9.26 8.38
N ALA A 159 -4.57 10.27 9.24
CA ALA A 159 -3.74 10.24 10.44
C ALA A 159 -4.14 9.10 11.39
N VAL A 160 -5.44 8.93 11.65
CA VAL A 160 -5.96 7.83 12.49
C VAL A 160 -5.70 6.47 11.86
N MET A 161 -5.97 6.32 10.55
CA MET A 161 -5.75 5.08 9.82
C MET A 161 -4.27 4.71 9.73
N GLY A 162 -3.40 5.69 9.45
CA GLY A 162 -1.94 5.50 9.37
C GLY A 162 -1.34 5.14 10.73
N SER A 163 -1.75 5.83 11.79
CA SER A 163 -1.34 5.50 13.17
C SER A 163 -1.73 4.07 13.53
N THR A 164 -2.97 3.66 13.20
CA THR A 164 -3.44 2.29 13.44
C THR A 164 -2.63 1.27 12.64
N TYR A 165 -2.28 1.59 11.39
CA TYR A 165 -1.46 0.73 10.55
C TYR A 165 -0.04 0.52 11.15
N MET A 166 0.63 1.59 11.57
CA MET A 166 1.96 1.50 12.18
C MET A 166 1.92 0.72 13.49
N GLN A 167 0.87 0.86 14.30
CA GLN A 167 0.65 0.04 15.49
C GLN A 167 0.53 -1.45 15.17
N LYS A 168 -0.24 -1.80 14.14
CA LYS A 168 -0.55 -3.21 13.82
C LYS A 168 0.54 -3.90 13.00
N VAL A 169 1.17 -3.21 12.07
CA VAL A 169 2.13 -3.82 11.15
C VAL A 169 3.57 -3.68 11.63
N PHE A 170 3.91 -2.58 12.26
CA PHE A 170 5.28 -2.31 12.72
C PHE A 170 5.45 -2.39 14.23
N ASP A 171 4.37 -2.71 14.98
CA ASP A 171 4.34 -2.84 16.45
C ASP A 171 4.87 -1.57 17.16
N ILE A 172 4.61 -0.37 16.60
CA ILE A 172 4.95 0.91 17.21
C ILE A 172 3.77 1.37 18.07
N PRO A 173 3.87 1.40 19.42
CA PRO A 173 2.71 1.62 20.29
C PRO A 173 2.06 2.99 20.15
N ALA A 174 2.86 4.05 19.93
CA ALA A 174 2.42 5.43 19.81
C ALA A 174 3.10 6.12 18.61
N PRO A 175 2.74 5.74 17.37
CA PRO A 175 3.40 6.27 16.19
C PRO A 175 3.26 7.79 16.13
N SER A 176 4.37 8.46 15.84
CA SER A 176 4.38 9.90 15.59
C SER A 176 3.68 10.22 14.27
N VAL A 177 2.88 11.29 14.26
CA VAL A 177 2.12 11.72 13.08
C VAL A 177 2.52 13.15 12.73
N GLY A 178 2.80 13.42 11.47
CA GLY A 178 3.06 14.75 10.93
C GLY A 178 2.24 15.04 9.67
N VAL A 179 2.00 16.32 9.41
CA VAL A 179 1.36 16.80 8.17
C VAL A 179 2.44 17.34 7.24
N LEU A 180 2.48 16.83 6.01
CA LEU A 180 3.45 17.31 5.02
C LEU A 180 3.15 18.76 4.64
N SER A 181 4.16 19.62 4.75
CA SER A 181 4.06 21.07 4.54
C SER A 181 5.35 21.64 3.90
N ILE A 182 5.36 22.95 3.70
CA ILE A 182 6.49 23.71 3.14
C ILE A 182 7.37 24.36 4.22
N GLY A 183 7.10 24.12 5.49
CA GLY A 183 7.85 24.68 6.63
C GLY A 183 7.40 24.01 7.94
N GLU A 184 8.21 24.15 8.98
CA GLU A 184 7.97 23.54 10.31
C GLU A 184 6.93 24.33 11.13
N GLU A 185 6.68 25.61 10.78
CA GLU A 185 5.71 26.45 11.50
C GLU A 185 4.27 26.06 11.11
N GLU A 186 3.39 25.91 12.09
CA GLU A 186 1.98 25.54 11.89
C GLU A 186 1.20 26.54 11.01
N THR A 187 1.71 27.76 10.85
CA THR A 187 1.13 28.80 9.98
C THR A 187 1.50 28.65 8.51
N LYS A 188 2.47 27.79 8.18
CA LYS A 188 2.91 27.51 6.81
C LYS A 188 2.01 26.47 6.16
N GLY A 189 2.05 26.44 4.82
CA GLY A 189 1.30 25.50 4.02
C GLY A 189 0.15 26.13 3.24
N ASN A 190 -0.49 25.29 2.44
CA ASN A 190 -1.71 25.66 1.71
C ASN A 190 -2.94 25.65 2.62
N MET A 191 -4.09 26.01 2.09
CA MET A 191 -5.36 26.06 2.87
C MET A 191 -5.71 24.71 3.50
N LEU A 192 -5.47 23.59 2.77
CA LEU A 192 -5.70 22.24 3.30
C LEU A 192 -4.90 21.99 4.57
N VAL A 193 -3.59 22.29 4.56
CA VAL A 193 -2.70 22.12 5.72
C VAL A 193 -3.13 23.03 6.88
N LYS A 194 -3.37 24.31 6.60
CA LYS A 194 -3.75 25.31 7.61
C LYS A 194 -5.05 24.96 8.34
N HIS A 195 -6.04 24.39 7.65
CA HIS A 195 -7.29 23.95 8.27
C HIS A 195 -7.20 22.51 8.85
N THR A 196 -6.13 21.75 8.59
CA THR A 196 -5.96 20.41 9.15
C THR A 196 -5.17 20.43 10.45
N VAL A 197 -4.05 21.18 10.48
CA VAL A 197 -3.07 21.16 11.58
C VAL A 197 -3.68 21.48 12.95
N PRO A 198 -4.54 22.52 13.10
CA PRO A 198 -5.14 22.84 14.41
C PRO A 198 -5.88 21.64 15.04
N HIS A 199 -6.58 20.87 14.24
CA HIS A 199 -7.43 19.76 14.70
C HIS A 199 -6.70 18.43 14.90
N MET A 200 -5.41 18.32 14.53
CA MET A 200 -4.65 17.06 14.67
C MET A 200 -4.53 16.59 16.12
N ARG A 201 -4.51 17.51 17.09
CA ARG A 201 -4.43 17.17 18.51
C ARG A 201 -5.75 16.67 19.09
N GLU A 202 -6.87 17.05 18.48
CA GLU A 202 -8.22 16.71 18.93
C GLU A 202 -8.61 15.25 18.65
N ILE A 203 -7.97 14.64 17.64
CA ILE A 203 -8.23 13.26 17.22
C ILE A 203 -7.39 12.20 17.96
N GLY A 204 -6.62 12.60 18.99
CA GLY A 204 -5.89 11.68 19.87
C GLY A 204 -4.70 10.96 19.24
N VAL A 205 -4.17 11.42 18.11
CA VAL A 205 -2.91 10.91 17.53
C VAL A 205 -1.70 11.59 18.17
N ASN A 206 -0.54 10.94 18.15
CA ASN A 206 0.73 11.51 18.63
C ASN A 206 1.27 12.51 17.62
N PHE A 207 0.59 13.66 17.49
CA PHE A 207 0.94 14.71 16.52
C PHE A 207 2.25 15.41 16.89
N ARG A 208 3.17 15.51 15.93
CA ARG A 208 4.51 16.11 16.07
C ARG A 208 4.69 17.44 15.32
N GLY A 209 3.64 17.90 14.64
CA GLY A 209 3.70 19.13 13.84
C GLY A 209 3.74 18.87 12.35
N THR A 210 4.19 19.87 11.62
CA THR A 210 4.40 19.78 10.16
C THR A 210 5.74 19.13 9.83
N VAL A 211 5.81 18.49 8.66
CA VAL A 211 7.00 17.78 8.13
C VAL A 211 7.35 18.38 6.78
N GLU A 212 8.59 18.75 6.56
CA GLU A 212 9.05 19.19 5.25
C GLU A 212 9.43 18.02 4.32
N GLY A 213 9.43 18.29 3.01
CA GLY A 213 9.79 17.27 2.03
C GLY A 213 11.18 16.63 2.23
N ARG A 214 12.14 17.39 2.81
CA ARG A 214 13.48 16.89 3.15
C ARG A 214 13.47 15.85 4.29
N ASP A 215 12.46 15.89 5.16
CA ASP A 215 12.39 15.08 6.37
C ASP A 215 11.64 13.75 6.15
N VAL A 216 10.98 13.60 5.01
CA VAL A 216 10.20 12.39 4.66
C VAL A 216 11.03 11.10 4.78
N ASN A 217 12.33 11.17 4.46
CA ASN A 217 13.21 10.00 4.48
C ASN A 217 14.13 9.94 5.71
N THR A 218 13.96 10.80 6.72
CA THR A 218 14.77 10.75 7.96
C THR A 218 14.34 9.63 8.89
N GLY A 219 13.04 9.37 8.98
CA GLY A 219 12.44 8.43 9.93
C GLY A 219 12.20 9.03 11.31
N ASP A 220 12.12 10.36 11.42
CA ASP A 220 11.76 11.08 12.65
C ASP A 220 10.25 11.10 12.87
N THR A 221 9.47 10.90 11.82
CA THR A 221 8.01 10.84 11.84
C THR A 221 7.56 9.51 11.25
N ASP A 222 6.76 8.75 12.01
CA ASP A 222 6.31 7.41 11.61
C ASP A 222 5.19 7.45 10.55
N VAL A 223 4.29 8.44 10.64
CA VAL A 223 3.16 8.64 9.71
C VAL A 223 3.18 10.06 9.19
N ILE A 224 3.26 10.22 7.88
CA ILE A 224 3.25 11.50 7.19
C ILE A 224 1.98 11.57 6.35
N VAL A 225 1.11 12.54 6.64
CA VAL A 225 -0.16 12.71 5.92
C VAL A 225 -0.13 13.87 4.95
N CYS A 226 -0.71 13.68 3.79
CA CYS A 226 -0.90 14.68 2.74
C CYS A 226 -2.07 14.27 1.83
N ASP A 227 -2.45 15.10 0.87
CA ASP A 227 -3.30 14.66 -0.24
C ASP A 227 -2.56 13.73 -1.19
N GLY A 228 -3.31 12.98 -1.99
CA GLY A 228 -2.71 11.99 -2.89
C GLY A 228 -1.98 12.61 -4.09
N PHE A 229 -2.24 13.87 -4.46
CA PHE A 229 -1.48 14.54 -5.50
C PHE A 229 -0.04 14.81 -5.02
N VAL A 230 0.10 15.42 -3.87
CA VAL A 230 1.41 15.67 -3.25
C VAL A 230 2.12 14.36 -2.92
N GLY A 231 1.41 13.40 -2.31
CA GLY A 231 1.98 12.11 -1.95
C GLY A 231 2.51 11.33 -3.15
N ASN A 232 1.78 11.30 -4.26
CA ASN A 232 2.25 10.62 -5.48
C ASN A 232 3.47 11.32 -6.10
N ILE A 233 3.55 12.66 -6.04
CA ILE A 233 4.74 13.41 -6.47
C ILE A 233 5.94 13.03 -5.61
N VAL A 234 5.80 13.02 -4.28
CA VAL A 234 6.87 12.64 -3.34
C VAL A 234 7.37 11.23 -3.64
N LEU A 235 6.46 10.27 -3.81
CA LEU A 235 6.80 8.88 -4.14
C LEU A 235 7.58 8.79 -5.45
N LYS A 236 7.06 9.38 -6.52
CA LYS A 236 7.70 9.31 -7.84
C LYS A 236 9.04 10.02 -7.89
N LEU A 237 9.17 11.13 -7.16
CA LEU A 237 10.45 11.84 -7.02
C LEU A 237 11.47 10.98 -6.25
N ALA A 238 11.09 10.40 -5.11
CA ALA A 238 11.96 9.55 -4.31
C ALA A 238 12.42 8.31 -5.09
N GLU A 239 11.49 7.61 -5.77
CA GLU A 239 11.81 6.48 -6.65
C GLU A 239 12.78 6.86 -7.78
N GLY A 240 12.50 7.98 -8.45
CA GLY A 240 13.32 8.49 -9.55
C GLY A 240 14.72 8.89 -9.11
N LEU A 241 14.83 9.61 -8.00
CA LEU A 241 16.10 10.05 -7.43
C LEU A 241 16.96 8.87 -6.99
N ALA A 242 16.38 7.92 -6.25
CA ALA A 242 17.09 6.70 -5.81
C ALA A 242 17.65 5.92 -7.01
N LYS A 243 16.83 5.72 -8.05
CA LYS A 243 17.27 5.03 -9.29
C LYS A 243 18.39 5.78 -9.99
N THR A 244 18.29 7.10 -10.10
CA THR A 244 19.33 7.95 -10.74
C THR A 244 20.64 7.89 -9.97
N MET A 245 20.60 8.03 -8.65
CA MET A 245 21.80 7.94 -7.80
C MET A 245 22.51 6.58 -7.94
N ILE A 246 21.75 5.48 -7.90
CA ILE A 246 22.31 4.14 -8.10
C ILE A 246 22.96 4.02 -9.49
N GLN A 247 22.34 4.56 -10.54
CA GLN A 247 22.91 4.53 -11.90
C GLN A 247 24.19 5.37 -11.99
N MET A 248 24.23 6.55 -11.36
CA MET A 248 25.42 7.40 -11.32
C MET A 248 26.58 6.70 -10.60
N ILE A 249 26.32 6.12 -9.42
CA ILE A 249 27.34 5.35 -8.68
C ILE A 249 27.87 4.20 -9.53
N LYS A 250 26.99 3.39 -10.14
CA LYS A 250 27.40 2.27 -11.02
C LYS A 250 28.25 2.75 -12.19
N ARG A 251 27.89 3.88 -12.80
CA ARG A 251 28.64 4.44 -13.94
C ARG A 251 30.05 4.87 -13.51
N GLU A 252 30.18 5.55 -12.38
CA GLU A 252 31.49 6.05 -11.91
C GLU A 252 32.38 4.92 -11.38
N VAL A 253 31.82 3.91 -10.73
CA VAL A 253 32.56 2.71 -10.30
C VAL A 253 33.11 1.95 -11.49
N LYS A 254 32.31 1.75 -12.55
CA LYS A 254 32.76 1.03 -13.76
C LYS A 254 33.91 1.71 -14.50
N LYS A 255 34.09 3.03 -14.40
CA LYS A 255 35.17 3.78 -15.06
C LYS A 255 36.49 3.67 -14.34
N ARG A 256 36.56 3.18 -13.10
CA ARG A 256 37.74 3.19 -12.25
C ARG A 256 38.07 1.76 -11.76
N PRO A 257 39.16 1.14 -12.20
CA PRO A 257 39.50 -0.24 -11.82
C PRO A 257 39.63 -0.46 -10.30
N LEU A 258 40.25 0.48 -9.59
CA LEU A 258 40.36 0.42 -8.11
C LEU A 258 39.02 0.56 -7.43
N ALA A 259 38.12 1.41 -7.95
CA ALA A 259 36.77 1.55 -7.42
C ALA A 259 35.93 0.27 -7.66
N LEU A 260 36.14 -0.41 -8.77
CA LEU A 260 35.49 -1.69 -9.06
C LEU A 260 35.93 -2.78 -8.05
N LEU A 261 37.21 -2.87 -7.73
CA LEU A 261 37.73 -3.77 -6.71
C LEU A 261 37.14 -3.44 -5.34
N GLY A 262 37.13 -2.14 -4.95
CA GLY A 262 36.50 -1.66 -3.73
C GLY A 262 34.99 -1.96 -3.66
N ALA A 263 34.29 -1.85 -4.77
CA ALA A 263 32.86 -2.18 -4.85
C ALA A 263 32.59 -3.69 -4.65
N ILE A 264 33.48 -4.57 -5.14
CA ILE A 264 33.41 -6.02 -4.91
C ILE A 264 33.57 -6.31 -3.41
N LEU A 265 34.55 -5.70 -2.76
CA LEU A 265 34.77 -5.85 -1.30
C LEU A 265 33.60 -5.31 -0.47
N SER A 266 32.96 -4.24 -0.94
CA SER A 266 31.83 -3.59 -0.28
C SER A 266 30.46 -4.17 -0.70
N MET A 267 30.42 -5.29 -1.42
CA MET A 267 29.16 -5.84 -1.98
C MET A 267 28.13 -6.17 -0.90
N GLY A 268 28.57 -6.56 0.31
CA GLY A 268 27.71 -6.79 1.46
C GLY A 268 26.95 -5.53 1.89
N ALA A 269 27.64 -4.39 1.98
CA ALA A 269 27.06 -3.10 2.33
C ALA A 269 26.06 -2.62 1.27
N PHE A 270 26.43 -2.70 -0.02
CA PHE A 270 25.50 -2.34 -1.09
C PHE A 270 24.24 -3.22 -1.13
N LYS A 271 24.37 -4.52 -0.82
CA LYS A 271 23.23 -5.43 -0.69
C LYS A 271 22.34 -5.06 0.49
N ALA A 272 22.91 -4.67 1.62
CA ALA A 272 22.16 -4.23 2.80
C ALA A 272 21.36 -2.94 2.48
N VAL A 273 22.00 -1.92 1.91
CA VAL A 273 21.33 -0.69 1.47
C VAL A 273 20.22 -0.99 0.46
N ARG A 274 20.51 -1.81 -0.56
CA ARG A 274 19.50 -2.20 -1.55
C ARG A 274 18.30 -2.89 -0.91
N ASN A 275 18.51 -3.80 0.02
CA ASN A 275 17.41 -4.50 0.69
C ASN A 275 16.57 -3.54 1.55
N HIS A 276 17.21 -2.55 2.19
CA HIS A 276 16.52 -1.55 2.99
C HIS A 276 15.70 -0.58 2.12
N THR A 277 16.21 -0.20 0.96
CA THR A 277 15.54 0.74 0.05
C THR A 277 14.62 0.08 -0.97
N ASN A 278 14.58 -1.26 -1.01
CA ASN A 278 13.74 -1.97 -1.99
C ASN A 278 12.28 -2.00 -1.56
N PRO A 279 11.36 -1.37 -2.30
CA PRO A 279 9.93 -1.39 -1.99
C PRO A 279 9.33 -2.81 -1.99
N ASP A 280 9.92 -3.76 -2.71
CA ASP A 280 9.48 -5.17 -2.71
C ASP A 280 9.52 -5.81 -1.32
N CYS A 281 10.35 -5.28 -0.40
CA CYS A 281 10.49 -5.80 0.96
C CYS A 281 9.31 -5.41 1.88
N TYR A 282 8.58 -4.35 1.54
CA TYR A 282 7.51 -3.80 2.39
C TYR A 282 6.12 -4.36 2.08
N GLY A 283 5.99 -5.18 1.02
CA GLY A 283 4.77 -5.93 0.78
C GLY A 283 3.62 -5.16 0.13
N GLY A 284 3.94 -4.18 -0.72
CA GLY A 284 2.95 -3.36 -1.40
C GLY A 284 2.33 -2.28 -0.50
N ALA A 285 1.37 -1.56 -1.05
CA ALA A 285 0.66 -0.47 -0.38
C ALA A 285 -0.79 -0.91 -0.05
N PRO A 286 -1.17 -1.02 1.23
CA PRO A 286 -2.55 -1.29 1.58
C PRO A 286 -3.46 -0.11 1.24
N LEU A 287 -4.65 -0.42 0.75
CA LEU A 287 -5.74 0.53 0.62
C LEU A 287 -6.49 0.56 1.95
N VAL A 288 -6.22 1.56 2.76
CA VAL A 288 -6.85 1.71 4.08
C VAL A 288 -8.18 2.46 3.98
N GLY A 289 -9.11 2.16 4.89
CA GLY A 289 -10.43 2.79 4.92
C GLY A 289 -11.51 2.09 4.09
N VAL A 290 -11.19 0.97 3.44
CA VAL A 290 -12.17 0.05 2.86
C VAL A 290 -12.58 -1.03 3.87
N ASN A 291 -13.78 -1.58 3.72
CA ASN A 291 -14.35 -2.59 4.63
C ASN A 291 -13.81 -4.00 4.32
N GLY A 292 -12.51 -4.15 4.35
CA GLY A 292 -11.75 -5.37 4.10
C GLY A 292 -10.27 -5.04 3.88
N VAL A 293 -9.44 -6.06 3.73
CA VAL A 293 -8.00 -5.88 3.48
C VAL A 293 -7.72 -6.00 1.99
N ALA A 294 -7.15 -4.93 1.41
CA ALA A 294 -6.73 -4.86 0.01
C ALA A 294 -5.28 -4.37 -0.07
N ILE A 295 -4.41 -5.12 -0.73
CA ILE A 295 -3.01 -4.75 -0.95
C ILE A 295 -2.79 -4.49 -2.44
N ILE A 296 -2.28 -3.31 -2.74
CA ILE A 296 -1.89 -2.89 -4.08
C ILE A 296 -0.38 -3.05 -4.20
N ALA A 297 0.07 -3.98 -5.01
CA ALA A 297 1.46 -4.17 -5.37
C ALA A 297 1.78 -3.42 -6.68
N HIS A 298 3.06 -3.20 -6.95
CA HIS A 298 3.49 -2.53 -8.18
C HIS A 298 3.36 -3.45 -9.40
N GLY A 299 3.02 -2.92 -10.58
CA GLY A 299 2.92 -3.71 -11.82
C GLY A 299 4.20 -4.52 -12.15
N LYS A 300 5.37 -4.03 -11.73
CA LYS A 300 6.67 -4.71 -11.88
C LYS A 300 7.05 -5.61 -10.70
N SER A 301 6.09 -6.00 -9.87
CA SER A 301 6.34 -6.89 -8.73
C SER A 301 6.89 -8.22 -9.15
N ASN A 302 7.96 -8.64 -8.49
CA ASN A 302 8.53 -9.98 -8.60
C ASN A 302 7.92 -10.93 -7.55
N GLU A 303 8.35 -12.20 -7.54
CA GLU A 303 7.88 -13.21 -6.58
C GLU A 303 8.06 -12.81 -5.11
N THR A 304 9.11 -12.04 -4.81
CA THR A 304 9.38 -11.58 -3.44
C THR A 304 8.43 -10.46 -3.02
N ALA A 305 8.13 -9.54 -3.91
CA ALA A 305 7.13 -8.49 -3.69
C ALA A 305 5.74 -9.08 -3.45
N ILE A 306 5.32 -10.04 -4.29
CA ILE A 306 4.03 -10.73 -4.13
C ILE A 306 3.97 -11.53 -2.82
N PHE A 307 5.04 -12.28 -2.51
CA PHE A 307 5.14 -12.99 -1.22
C PHE A 307 4.95 -12.04 -0.03
N ASN A 308 5.65 -10.90 -0.04
CA ASN A 308 5.55 -9.92 1.04
C ASN A 308 4.17 -9.24 1.07
N ALA A 309 3.55 -8.98 -0.09
CA ALA A 309 2.19 -8.45 -0.18
C ALA A 309 1.15 -9.39 0.46
N ILE A 310 1.25 -10.69 0.17
CA ILE A 310 0.42 -11.72 0.80
C ILE A 310 0.66 -11.76 2.32
N LYS A 311 1.92 -11.69 2.75
CA LYS A 311 2.27 -11.67 4.18
C LYS A 311 1.72 -10.42 4.89
N THR A 312 1.78 -9.24 4.25
CA THR A 312 1.21 -8.01 4.79
C THR A 312 -0.31 -8.10 4.88
N ALA A 313 -0.98 -8.64 3.85
CA ALA A 313 -2.42 -8.90 3.89
C ALA A 313 -2.79 -9.82 5.06
N ALA A 314 -2.08 -10.92 5.21
CA ALA A 314 -2.29 -11.87 6.30
C ALA A 314 -2.12 -11.22 7.69
N ARG A 315 -1.08 -10.41 7.87
CA ARG A 315 -0.83 -9.70 9.13
C ARG A 315 -1.95 -8.70 9.47
N LEU A 316 -2.45 -7.97 8.49
CA LEU A 316 -3.57 -7.03 8.70
C LEU A 316 -4.86 -7.74 9.10
N VAL A 317 -5.13 -8.90 8.51
CA VAL A 317 -6.27 -9.74 8.88
C VAL A 317 -6.08 -10.31 10.30
N GLU A 318 -4.92 -10.91 10.59
CA GLU A 318 -4.62 -11.51 11.90
C GLU A 318 -4.71 -10.49 13.05
N LYS A 319 -4.31 -9.25 12.81
CA LYS A 319 -4.30 -8.15 13.77
C LYS A 319 -5.64 -7.37 13.83
N ASP A 320 -6.66 -7.80 13.09
CA ASP A 320 -7.97 -7.14 12.99
C ASP A 320 -7.87 -5.62 12.69
N PHE A 321 -7.04 -5.27 11.71
CA PHE A 321 -6.83 -3.87 11.34
C PHE A 321 -8.13 -3.14 10.99
N VAL A 322 -9.01 -3.79 10.22
CA VAL A 322 -10.28 -3.18 9.76
C VAL A 322 -11.22 -2.91 10.94
N GLY A 323 -11.33 -3.85 11.88
CA GLY A 323 -12.14 -3.69 13.09
C GLY A 323 -11.64 -2.55 13.98
N ASP A 324 -10.32 -2.46 14.18
CA ASP A 324 -9.71 -1.38 14.97
C ASP A 324 -9.93 0.00 14.33
N VAL A 325 -9.77 0.12 13.00
CA VAL A 325 -10.06 1.38 12.29
C VAL A 325 -11.54 1.73 12.43
N ALA A 326 -12.44 0.75 12.24
CA ALA A 326 -13.88 0.98 12.37
C ALA A 326 -14.27 1.47 13.79
N ALA A 327 -13.69 0.86 14.82
CA ALA A 327 -13.92 1.25 16.21
C ALA A 327 -13.45 2.68 16.48
N LYS A 328 -12.22 3.04 16.02
CA LYS A 328 -11.67 4.40 16.18
C LYS A 328 -12.49 5.44 15.42
N MET A 329 -12.90 5.15 14.17
CA MET A 329 -13.75 6.05 13.40
C MET A 329 -15.12 6.28 14.04
N ALA A 330 -15.72 5.23 14.63
CA ALA A 330 -16.96 5.35 15.36
C ALA A 330 -16.81 6.20 16.64
N ALA A 331 -15.74 6.00 17.40
CA ALA A 331 -15.45 6.76 18.61
C ALA A 331 -15.17 8.24 18.33
N LEU A 332 -14.48 8.55 17.23
CA LEU A 332 -14.14 9.92 16.83
C LEU A 332 -15.22 10.63 16.01
N LYS A 333 -16.33 9.94 15.68
CA LYS A 333 -17.38 10.54 14.86
C LYS A 333 -17.88 11.89 15.40
N PRO A 334 -18.21 12.05 16.71
CA PRO A 334 -18.66 13.36 17.23
C PRO A 334 -17.61 14.47 17.05
N THR A 335 -16.31 14.13 17.23
CA THR A 335 -15.21 15.07 17.04
C THR A 335 -15.10 15.49 15.56
N PHE A 336 -15.17 14.53 14.64
CA PHE A 336 -15.13 14.82 13.21
C PHE A 336 -16.31 15.67 12.75
N ASP A 337 -17.52 15.37 13.24
CA ASP A 337 -18.73 16.15 12.92
C ASP A 337 -18.61 17.60 13.44
N ALA A 338 -18.02 17.82 14.63
CA ALA A 338 -17.78 19.16 15.18
C ALA A 338 -16.74 19.95 14.35
N ILE A 339 -15.62 19.32 14.02
CA ILE A 339 -14.58 19.91 13.18
C ILE A 339 -15.10 20.32 11.79
N GLU A 340 -15.92 19.46 11.17
CA GLU A 340 -16.54 19.80 9.87
C GLU A 340 -17.47 20.99 9.95
N GLN A 341 -18.23 21.13 11.05
CA GLN A 341 -19.09 22.30 11.27
C GLN A 341 -18.28 23.59 11.46
N GLU A 342 -17.19 23.53 12.22
CA GLU A 342 -16.29 24.67 12.44
C GLU A 342 -15.67 25.15 11.12
N ILE A 343 -15.08 24.25 10.34
CA ILE A 343 -14.46 24.57 9.04
C ILE A 343 -15.49 25.13 8.03
N HIS A 344 -16.75 24.68 8.08
CA HIS A 344 -17.79 25.20 7.19
C HIS A 344 -18.36 26.54 7.67
N GLY A 345 -18.30 26.83 8.97
CA GLY A 345 -18.75 28.10 9.54
C GLY A 345 -17.74 29.26 9.34
N GLU A 346 -16.49 28.94 9.04
CA GLU A 346 -15.44 29.92 8.75
C GLU A 346 -15.36 30.33 7.25
N ASN A 347 -16.11 29.66 6.36
CA ASN A 347 -16.23 29.96 4.93
C ASN A 347 -17.54 30.68 4.61
#